data_139a1a6b5cf23ff2fed38c7b7b652863
#
_entry.id   139a1a6b5cf23ff2fed38c7b7b652863
#
_cell.length_a   1.000
_cell.length_b   1.000
_cell.length_c   1.000
_cell.angle_alpha   90.00
_cell.angle_beta   90.00
_cell.angle_gamma   90.00
#
_symmetry.space_group_name_H-M   'P 1'
#
loop_
_entity.id
_entity.type
_entity.pdbx_description
1 polymer ?
#
loop_
_entity_poly.entity_id
_entity_poly.type
_entity_poly.pdbx_seq_one_letter_code
_entity_poly.pdbx_strand_id
1 'polypeptide(L)'
;MDRGMVIVIGALLTFTSSWLGLVLFPFWQLTDEMPFVKAPEEEPYPRPLSNKARAGVIVYQANGCMYCHSQQVRSERFGNWWEDGQMKTGADIKRGWGLRRTVSRDYIYDRPIMLGTMRTGPDVANVGARRYSEAWHHNHLLNPRSINSWSIMPSFAFLYTRAKATGGQKSDKALNLGREWTVEPGRRWHPGDSVLNRIQGSSSRELWLSSEEEEYQILPSSDAESLVAYLLELRKAETPLPEAKE
;
A
#
# COMPACT_ATOMS: atom_id res chain seq x y z
N MET A 1 -17.11 50.54 -22.86
CA MET A 1 -16.83 49.09 -22.96
C MET A 1 -18.13 48.35 -22.76
N ASP A 2 -18.42 47.44 -23.61
CA ASP A 2 -19.61 46.60 -23.50
C ASP A 2 -19.50 45.72 -22.22
N ARG A 3 -20.60 45.66 -21.44
CA ARG A 3 -20.61 44.88 -20.18
C ARG A 3 -20.25 43.42 -20.40
N GLY A 4 -20.58 42.87 -21.57
CA GLY A 4 -20.20 41.49 -21.92
C GLY A 4 -18.69 41.28 -22.00
N MET A 5 -17.95 42.26 -22.57
CA MET A 5 -16.49 42.18 -22.65
C MET A 5 -15.81 42.21 -21.28
N VAL A 6 -16.33 43.02 -20.36
CA VAL A 6 -15.82 43.09 -18.95
C VAL A 6 -15.99 41.75 -18.25
N ILE A 7 -17.14 41.10 -18.41
CA ILE A 7 -17.42 39.79 -17.82
C ILE A 7 -16.46 38.71 -18.38
N VAL A 8 -16.28 38.70 -19.70
CA VAL A 8 -15.38 37.74 -20.36
C VAL A 8 -13.93 37.93 -19.91
N ILE A 9 -13.43 39.17 -19.88
CA ILE A 9 -12.07 39.46 -19.40
C ILE A 9 -11.93 39.07 -17.90
N GLY A 10 -12.93 39.42 -17.08
CA GLY A 10 -12.91 39.04 -15.67
C GLY A 10 -12.86 37.53 -15.47
N ALA A 11 -13.66 36.76 -16.21
CA ALA A 11 -13.65 35.30 -16.16
C ALA A 11 -12.30 34.74 -16.62
N LEU A 12 -11.75 35.22 -17.75
CA LEU A 12 -10.44 34.78 -18.22
C LEU A 12 -9.32 35.07 -17.19
N LEU A 13 -9.31 36.26 -16.58
CA LEU A 13 -8.33 36.60 -15.56
C LEU A 13 -8.44 35.66 -14.33
N THR A 14 -9.67 35.38 -13.90
CA THR A 14 -9.91 34.48 -12.77
C THR A 14 -9.42 33.07 -13.06
N PHE A 15 -9.79 32.49 -14.21
CA PHE A 15 -9.34 31.16 -14.57
C PHE A 15 -7.83 31.10 -14.79
N THR A 16 -7.25 32.10 -15.45
CA THR A 16 -5.80 32.17 -15.68
C THR A 16 -5.03 32.26 -14.38
N SER A 17 -5.44 33.16 -13.45
CA SER A 17 -4.77 33.31 -12.15
C SER A 17 -4.88 32.03 -11.32
N SER A 18 -6.04 31.38 -11.32
CA SER A 18 -6.27 30.13 -10.64
C SER A 18 -5.38 29.01 -11.23
N TRP A 19 -5.32 28.91 -12.56
CA TRP A 19 -4.47 27.92 -13.22
C TRP A 19 -2.98 28.16 -12.96
N LEU A 20 -2.52 29.41 -13.02
CA LEU A 20 -1.14 29.76 -12.70
C LEU A 20 -0.79 29.40 -11.27
N GLY A 21 -1.63 29.77 -10.30
CA GLY A 21 -1.36 29.56 -8.86
C GLY A 21 -1.49 28.11 -8.40
N LEU A 22 -2.45 27.35 -8.94
CA LEU A 22 -2.76 25.99 -8.47
C LEU A 22 -2.12 24.88 -9.30
N VAL A 23 -1.75 25.18 -10.56
CA VAL A 23 -1.19 24.16 -11.46
C VAL A 23 0.26 24.50 -11.82
N LEU A 24 0.49 25.67 -12.42
CA LEU A 24 1.78 25.96 -13.03
C LEU A 24 2.89 26.20 -12.00
N PHE A 25 2.63 26.98 -10.94
CA PHE A 25 3.60 27.17 -9.87
C PHE A 25 3.95 25.88 -9.12
N PRO A 26 2.99 25.06 -8.67
CA PRO A 26 3.31 23.76 -8.07
C PRO A 26 4.05 22.84 -9.03
N PHE A 27 3.68 22.83 -10.31
CA PHE A 27 4.38 22.03 -11.33
C PHE A 27 5.87 22.43 -11.42
N TRP A 28 6.19 23.69 -11.49
CA TRP A 28 7.59 24.15 -11.54
C TRP A 28 8.35 23.82 -10.26
N GLN A 29 7.73 24.03 -9.11
CA GLN A 29 8.36 23.68 -7.82
C GLN A 29 8.67 22.19 -7.71
N LEU A 30 7.80 21.34 -8.24
CA LEU A 30 7.98 19.87 -8.15
C LEU A 30 8.97 19.33 -9.19
N THR A 31 9.05 19.94 -10.39
CA THR A 31 9.98 19.52 -11.45
C THR A 31 11.44 19.73 -11.06
N ASP A 32 11.73 20.73 -10.24
CA ASP A 32 13.10 21.01 -9.76
C ASP A 32 13.49 20.18 -8.53
N GLU A 33 12.56 19.38 -7.96
CA GLU A 33 12.87 18.49 -6.84
C GLU A 33 13.71 17.30 -7.31
N MET A 34 15.02 17.40 -7.11
CA MET A 34 15.94 16.29 -7.35
C MET A 34 15.78 15.20 -6.30
N PRO A 35 16.05 13.93 -6.63
CA PRO A 35 16.18 12.87 -5.64
C PRO A 35 17.14 13.27 -4.53
N PHE A 36 16.73 13.03 -3.29
CA PHE A 36 17.59 13.30 -2.15
C PHE A 36 18.63 12.19 -1.99
N VAL A 37 19.88 12.57 -1.85
CA VAL A 37 21.00 11.68 -1.55
C VAL A 37 21.56 12.08 -0.19
N LYS A 38 21.46 11.21 0.79
CA LYS A 38 21.91 11.50 2.16
C LYS A 38 23.42 11.49 2.31
N ALA A 39 24.08 10.59 1.60
CA ALA A 39 25.53 10.49 1.52
C ALA A 39 25.96 10.01 0.12
N PRO A 40 27.21 10.24 -0.30
CA PRO A 40 27.68 9.82 -1.62
C PRO A 40 27.54 8.32 -1.92
N GLU A 41 27.50 7.49 -0.87
CA GLU A 41 27.40 6.03 -0.96
C GLU A 41 25.94 5.53 -0.78
N GLU A 42 25.00 6.39 -0.41
CA GLU A 42 23.61 6.02 -0.23
C GLU A 42 22.82 6.17 -1.55
N GLU A 43 21.94 5.22 -1.81
CA GLU A 43 21.07 5.31 -2.97
C GLU A 43 20.13 6.52 -2.89
N PRO A 44 19.88 7.18 -4.02
CA PRO A 44 19.02 8.37 -4.04
C PRO A 44 17.60 8.02 -3.60
N TYR A 45 16.98 8.94 -2.87
CA TYR A 45 15.59 8.85 -2.45
C TYR A 45 14.76 9.98 -3.07
N PRO A 46 13.52 9.71 -3.53
CA PRO A 46 12.87 8.39 -3.63
C PRO A 46 13.48 7.53 -4.75
N ARG A 47 13.25 6.22 -4.66
CA ARG A 47 13.70 5.27 -5.70
C ARG A 47 12.61 5.06 -6.74
N PRO A 48 12.96 4.99 -8.03
CA PRO A 48 12.01 4.55 -9.04
C PRO A 48 11.65 3.08 -8.82
N LEU A 49 10.38 2.75 -9.04
CA LEU A 49 9.91 1.37 -8.95
C LEU A 49 10.59 0.46 -9.99
N SER A 50 10.87 -0.77 -9.62
CA SER A 50 11.31 -1.82 -10.55
C SER A 50 10.26 -2.07 -11.63
N ASN A 51 10.65 -2.70 -12.73
CA ASN A 51 9.70 -3.03 -13.81
C ASN A 51 8.57 -3.96 -13.32
N LYS A 52 8.89 -4.90 -12.42
CA LYS A 52 7.91 -5.80 -11.82
C LYS A 52 6.93 -5.03 -10.93
N ALA A 53 7.42 -4.12 -10.10
CA ALA A 53 6.58 -3.27 -9.26
C ALA A 53 5.72 -2.31 -10.08
N ARG A 54 6.21 -1.77 -11.21
CA ARG A 54 5.40 -0.96 -12.13
C ARG A 54 4.21 -1.74 -12.72
N ALA A 55 4.42 -3.00 -13.09
CA ALA A 55 3.31 -3.87 -13.47
C ALA A 55 2.33 -4.05 -12.31
N GLY A 56 2.84 -4.17 -11.07
CA GLY A 56 2.03 -4.25 -9.87
C GLY A 56 1.16 -3.01 -9.60
N VAL A 57 1.60 -1.80 -9.99
CA VAL A 57 0.76 -0.58 -9.92
C VAL A 57 -0.51 -0.75 -10.75
N ILE A 58 -0.39 -1.33 -11.94
CA ILE A 58 -1.54 -1.56 -12.84
C ILE A 58 -2.52 -2.55 -12.18
N VAL A 59 -1.99 -3.62 -11.61
CA VAL A 59 -2.81 -4.62 -10.88
C VAL A 59 -3.48 -4.00 -9.65
N TYR A 60 -2.75 -3.19 -8.88
CA TYR A 60 -3.27 -2.45 -7.72
C TYR A 60 -4.44 -1.53 -8.11
N GLN A 61 -4.29 -0.80 -9.20
CA GLN A 61 -5.32 0.09 -9.74
C GLN A 61 -6.53 -0.69 -10.26
N ALA A 62 -6.31 -1.71 -11.08
CA ALA A 62 -7.36 -2.52 -11.69
C ALA A 62 -8.25 -3.21 -10.64
N ASN A 63 -7.66 -3.60 -9.52
CA ASN A 63 -8.38 -4.24 -8.42
C ASN A 63 -8.98 -3.25 -7.39
N GLY A 64 -8.83 -1.95 -7.61
CA GLY A 64 -9.46 -0.92 -6.78
C GLY A 64 -8.91 -0.83 -5.35
N CYS A 65 -7.69 -1.30 -5.09
CA CYS A 65 -7.07 -1.31 -3.75
C CYS A 65 -7.04 0.10 -3.14
N MET A 66 -6.87 1.13 -3.97
CA MET A 66 -6.84 2.55 -3.56
C MET A 66 -8.18 3.07 -3.04
N TYR A 67 -9.29 2.36 -3.23
CA TYR A 67 -10.59 2.77 -2.67
C TYR A 67 -10.72 2.42 -1.18
N CYS A 68 -9.93 1.47 -0.69
CA CYS A 68 -9.91 1.08 0.72
C CYS A 68 -8.61 1.45 1.44
N HIS A 69 -7.50 1.57 0.70
CA HIS A 69 -6.17 1.87 1.22
C HIS A 69 -5.66 3.20 0.70
N SER A 70 -5.22 4.08 1.60
CA SER A 70 -4.47 5.28 1.23
C SER A 70 -2.97 4.96 1.11
N GLN A 71 -2.26 5.82 0.39
CA GLN A 71 -0.80 5.84 0.32
C GLN A 71 -0.28 7.22 0.73
N GLN A 72 -0.67 7.67 1.92
CA GLN A 72 -0.30 8.98 2.44
C GLN A 72 -0.19 8.93 3.97
N VAL A 73 1.00 9.03 4.50
CA VAL A 73 1.22 9.21 5.94
C VAL A 73 0.89 10.66 6.30
N ARG A 74 -0.05 10.89 7.19
CA ARG A 74 -0.48 12.22 7.61
C ARG A 74 0.52 12.82 8.59
N SER A 75 0.50 14.16 8.70
CA SER A 75 1.39 14.87 9.62
C SER A 75 1.11 14.50 11.07
N GLU A 76 2.10 14.73 11.92
CA GLU A 76 2.01 14.51 13.37
C GLU A 76 0.86 15.31 14.02
N ARG A 77 0.49 16.45 13.44
CA ARG A 77 -0.62 17.29 13.94
C ARG A 77 -2.00 16.74 13.55
N PHE A 78 -2.05 15.75 12.68
CA PHE A 78 -3.31 15.19 12.18
C PHE A 78 -3.71 13.96 12.98
N GLY A 79 -4.97 13.89 13.37
CA GLY A 79 -5.47 12.76 14.17
C GLY A 79 -5.02 12.84 15.62
N ASN A 80 -5.07 14.04 16.20
CA ASN A 80 -4.84 14.25 17.62
C ASN A 80 -5.90 13.51 18.44
N TRP A 81 -5.48 12.90 19.55
CA TRP A 81 -6.37 12.28 20.52
C TRP A 81 -5.87 12.58 21.93
N TRP A 82 -6.77 12.52 22.89
CA TRP A 82 -6.46 12.66 24.30
C TRP A 82 -6.14 11.28 24.91
N GLU A 83 -5.02 11.19 25.59
CA GLU A 83 -4.60 10.00 26.34
C GLU A 83 -3.92 10.48 27.63
N ASP A 84 -4.38 10.01 28.78
CA ASP A 84 -3.87 10.38 30.11
C ASP A 84 -3.83 11.90 30.38
N GLY A 85 -4.83 12.64 29.91
CA GLY A 85 -4.92 14.09 30.07
C GLY A 85 -3.95 14.90 29.19
N GLN A 86 -3.24 14.24 28.27
CA GLN A 86 -2.32 14.88 27.34
C GLN A 86 -2.79 14.71 25.90
N MET A 87 -2.60 15.75 25.09
CA MET A 87 -2.84 15.66 23.65
C MET A 87 -1.69 14.90 22.98
N LYS A 88 -2.00 13.75 22.43
CA LYS A 88 -1.08 12.96 21.61
C LYS A 88 -1.31 13.29 20.13
N THR A 89 -0.24 13.29 19.36
CA THR A 89 -0.24 13.65 17.95
C THR A 89 0.25 12.50 17.08
N GLY A 90 -0.08 12.54 15.78
CA GLY A 90 0.53 11.63 14.81
C GLY A 90 -0.01 10.22 14.84
N ALA A 91 -1.33 10.02 14.74
CA ALA A 91 -1.94 8.69 14.75
C ALA A 91 -1.31 7.71 13.75
N ASP A 92 -0.91 8.19 12.57
CA ASP A 92 -0.30 7.34 11.53
C ASP A 92 1.12 6.91 11.93
N ILE A 93 1.90 7.83 12.48
CA ILE A 93 3.26 7.56 12.96
C ILE A 93 3.23 6.62 14.16
N LYS A 94 2.31 6.85 15.12
CA LYS A 94 2.10 5.94 16.26
C LYS A 94 1.76 4.51 15.82
N ARG A 95 1.00 4.36 14.73
CA ARG A 95 0.67 3.04 14.16
C ARG A 95 1.84 2.40 13.39
N GLY A 96 2.97 3.08 13.28
CA GLY A 96 4.11 2.60 12.51
C GLY A 96 3.90 2.64 10.99
N TRP A 97 3.01 3.52 10.51
CA TRP A 97 2.74 3.65 9.07
C TRP A 97 3.81 4.44 8.32
N GLY A 98 4.68 5.14 9.03
CA GLY A 98 5.84 5.85 8.52
C GLY A 98 6.56 6.59 9.63
N LEU A 99 7.82 6.98 9.40
CA LEU A 99 8.62 7.74 10.37
C LEU A 99 8.28 9.22 10.37
N ARG A 100 7.68 9.72 9.30
CA ARG A 100 7.27 11.10 9.10
C ARG A 100 6.04 11.18 8.18
N ARG A 101 5.48 12.39 8.03
CA ARG A 101 4.48 12.63 6.98
C ARG A 101 5.09 12.44 5.60
N THR A 102 4.27 12.02 4.65
CA THR A 102 4.66 12.05 3.25
C THR A 102 4.65 13.47 2.70
N VAL A 103 5.53 13.74 1.74
CA VAL A 103 5.66 15.01 1.02
C VAL A 103 5.65 14.76 -0.48
N SER A 104 5.51 15.81 -1.29
CA SER A 104 5.44 15.74 -2.76
C SER A 104 6.60 14.95 -3.36
N ARG A 105 7.81 15.15 -2.83
CA ARG A 105 9.02 14.44 -3.27
C ARG A 105 8.88 12.91 -3.21
N ASP A 106 8.16 12.37 -2.24
CA ASP A 106 7.98 10.91 -2.10
C ASP A 106 7.26 10.27 -3.29
N TYR A 107 6.64 11.07 -4.15
CA TYR A 107 5.81 10.62 -5.28
C TYR A 107 6.35 11.03 -6.66
N ILE A 108 7.54 11.63 -6.78
CA ILE A 108 8.03 12.17 -8.06
C ILE A 108 8.14 11.11 -9.17
N TYR A 109 8.33 9.85 -8.82
CA TYR A 109 8.38 8.72 -9.75
C TYR A 109 7.07 7.97 -9.89
N ASP A 110 6.03 8.34 -9.13
CA ASP A 110 4.74 7.67 -9.20
C ASP A 110 3.93 8.18 -10.39
N ARG A 111 3.54 7.28 -11.27
CA ARG A 111 2.71 7.60 -12.43
C ARG A 111 1.75 6.44 -12.72
N PRO A 112 0.49 6.56 -12.33
CA PRO A 112 -0.15 7.66 -11.56
C PRO A 112 0.15 7.60 -10.06
N ILE A 113 -0.08 8.71 -9.35
CA ILE A 113 0.00 8.78 -7.89
C ILE A 113 -1.25 8.14 -7.29
N MET A 114 -1.07 7.15 -6.41
CA MET A 114 -2.16 6.37 -5.80
C MET A 114 -2.42 6.78 -4.34
N LEU A 115 -2.75 8.04 -4.11
CA LEU A 115 -2.99 8.54 -2.74
C LEU A 115 -4.12 7.79 -2.01
N GLY A 116 -5.11 7.31 -2.78
CA GLY A 116 -6.31 6.69 -2.24
C GLY A 116 -7.33 7.71 -1.74
N THR A 117 -8.54 7.24 -1.47
CA THR A 117 -9.67 8.10 -1.07
C THR A 117 -10.13 7.84 0.36
N MET A 118 -9.92 6.63 0.86
CA MET A 118 -10.43 6.16 2.15
C MET A 118 -9.39 5.33 2.89
N ARG A 119 -9.64 5.10 4.16
CA ARG A 119 -8.84 4.24 5.06
C ARG A 119 -9.70 3.19 5.73
N THR A 120 -10.53 2.52 4.92
CA THR A 120 -11.26 1.31 5.36
C THR A 120 -10.25 0.22 5.77
N GLY A 121 -9.17 0.09 5.00
CA GLY A 121 -7.95 -0.60 5.39
C GLY A 121 -6.84 0.37 5.86
N PRO A 122 -5.72 -0.16 6.39
CA PRO A 122 -4.57 0.63 6.78
C PRO A 122 -3.95 1.39 5.61
N ASP A 123 -3.25 2.49 5.92
CA ASP A 123 -2.38 3.15 4.96
C ASP A 123 -1.24 2.23 4.53
N VAL A 124 -0.93 2.21 3.23
CA VAL A 124 0.10 1.34 2.66
C VAL A 124 1.29 2.09 2.06
N ALA A 125 1.38 3.43 2.24
CA ALA A 125 2.49 4.24 1.69
C ALA A 125 3.88 3.69 2.06
N ASN A 126 3.98 3.04 3.21
CA ASN A 126 5.22 2.52 3.76
C ASN A 126 5.11 1.04 4.17
N VAL A 127 4.24 0.28 3.48
CA VAL A 127 4.01 -1.13 3.84
C VAL A 127 5.23 -2.00 3.60
N GLY A 128 6.04 -1.71 2.59
CA GLY A 128 7.27 -2.43 2.28
C GLY A 128 8.41 -2.24 3.30
N ALA A 129 8.33 -1.20 4.15
CA ALA A 129 9.27 -1.02 5.26
C ALA A 129 8.82 -1.75 6.53
N ARG A 130 7.59 -2.27 6.57
CA ARG A 130 7.11 -3.08 7.68
C ARG A 130 7.70 -4.48 7.59
N ARG A 131 7.74 -5.18 8.73
CA ARG A 131 8.33 -6.53 8.81
C ARG A 131 7.43 -7.63 8.22
N TYR A 132 6.75 -7.34 7.11
CA TYR A 132 5.92 -8.30 6.40
C TYR A 132 6.74 -8.99 5.31
N SER A 133 6.75 -10.32 5.30
CA SER A 133 7.41 -11.09 4.25
C SER A 133 6.60 -11.11 2.96
N GLU A 134 7.24 -11.47 1.85
CA GLU A 134 6.56 -11.73 0.57
C GLU A 134 5.44 -12.77 0.73
N ALA A 135 5.72 -13.86 1.44
CA ALA A 135 4.75 -14.90 1.75
C ALA A 135 3.55 -14.37 2.55
N TRP A 136 3.79 -13.44 3.49
CA TRP A 136 2.71 -12.79 4.23
C TRP A 136 1.78 -12.00 3.30
N HIS A 137 2.34 -11.24 2.37
CA HIS A 137 1.55 -10.47 1.40
C HIS A 137 0.71 -11.38 0.51
N HIS A 138 1.30 -12.46 -0.01
CA HIS A 138 0.55 -13.44 -0.80
C HIS A 138 -0.60 -14.06 0.00
N ASN A 139 -0.34 -14.48 1.23
CA ASN A 139 -1.34 -15.06 2.10
C ASN A 139 -2.45 -14.07 2.44
N HIS A 140 -2.07 -12.80 2.69
CA HIS A 140 -3.04 -11.73 2.99
C HIS A 140 -3.94 -11.43 1.79
N LEU A 141 -3.42 -11.42 0.57
CA LEU A 141 -4.20 -11.24 -0.66
C LEU A 141 -5.09 -12.45 -0.94
N LEU A 142 -4.55 -13.66 -0.79
CA LEU A 142 -5.30 -14.89 -1.02
C LEU A 142 -6.47 -15.03 -0.04
N ASN A 143 -6.22 -14.85 1.25
CA ASN A 143 -7.23 -14.97 2.30
C ASN A 143 -6.95 -14.03 3.48
N PRO A 144 -7.42 -12.76 3.42
CA PRO A 144 -7.20 -11.78 4.49
C PRO A 144 -7.67 -12.26 5.87
N ARG A 145 -8.73 -13.05 5.90
CA ARG A 145 -9.30 -13.57 7.15
C ARG A 145 -8.46 -14.65 7.80
N SER A 146 -7.52 -15.26 7.08
CA SER A 146 -6.56 -16.19 7.68
C SER A 146 -5.56 -15.46 8.57
N ILE A 147 -5.25 -14.20 8.28
CA ILE A 147 -4.37 -13.35 9.08
C ILE A 147 -5.17 -12.61 10.15
N ASN A 148 -6.32 -12.06 9.76
CA ASN A 148 -7.18 -11.29 10.65
C ASN A 148 -8.63 -11.73 10.47
N SER A 149 -9.16 -12.52 11.41
CA SER A 149 -10.47 -13.18 11.32
C SER A 149 -11.64 -12.22 11.08
N TRP A 150 -11.53 -10.96 11.51
CA TRP A 150 -12.54 -9.93 11.32
C TRP A 150 -12.28 -9.01 10.12
N SER A 151 -11.30 -9.34 9.28
CA SER A 151 -11.00 -8.54 8.09
C SER A 151 -12.20 -8.45 7.15
N ILE A 152 -12.52 -7.23 6.73
CA ILE A 152 -13.52 -6.94 5.69
C ILE A 152 -12.92 -6.88 4.29
N MET A 153 -11.58 -6.97 4.18
CA MET A 153 -10.90 -7.02 2.89
C MET A 153 -11.40 -8.25 2.11
N PRO A 154 -11.78 -8.11 0.84
CA PRO A 154 -12.15 -9.24 0.00
C PRO A 154 -10.94 -10.15 -0.27
N SER A 155 -11.20 -11.42 -0.54
CA SER A 155 -10.18 -12.35 -1.03
C SER A 155 -9.90 -12.06 -2.50
N PHE A 156 -8.62 -12.01 -2.87
CA PHE A 156 -8.13 -11.90 -4.24
C PHE A 156 -7.65 -13.27 -4.76
N ALA A 157 -8.37 -14.33 -4.37
CA ALA A 157 -8.02 -15.71 -4.74
C ALA A 157 -7.92 -15.94 -6.25
N PHE A 158 -8.57 -15.13 -7.07
CA PHE A 158 -8.49 -15.18 -8.53
C PHE A 158 -7.10 -14.81 -9.10
N LEU A 159 -6.23 -14.19 -8.28
CA LEU A 159 -4.83 -13.95 -8.63
C LEU A 159 -3.94 -15.20 -8.42
N TYR A 160 -4.51 -16.30 -7.99
CA TYR A 160 -3.79 -17.54 -7.65
C TYR A 160 -4.38 -18.73 -8.38
N THR A 161 -3.57 -19.73 -8.65
CA THR A 161 -4.00 -20.96 -9.31
C THR A 161 -3.72 -22.16 -8.42
N ARG A 162 -4.73 -23.04 -8.27
CA ARG A 162 -4.54 -24.35 -7.66
C ARG A 162 -4.10 -25.34 -8.73
N ALA A 163 -2.96 -25.97 -8.55
CA ALA A 163 -2.40 -26.95 -9.46
C ALA A 163 -2.02 -28.22 -8.73
N LYS A 164 -2.03 -29.37 -9.42
CA LYS A 164 -1.48 -30.59 -8.86
C LYS A 164 0.04 -30.50 -8.75
N ALA A 165 0.60 -31.02 -7.66
CA ALA A 165 2.04 -31.16 -7.52
C ALA A 165 2.54 -32.28 -8.43
N THR A 166 3.52 -32.00 -9.28
CA THR A 166 4.05 -32.98 -10.22
C THR A 166 5.02 -33.92 -9.49
N GLY A 167 4.72 -35.22 -9.48
CA GLY A 167 5.58 -36.20 -8.84
C GLY A 167 5.71 -36.10 -7.32
N GLY A 168 4.71 -35.48 -6.64
CA GLY A 168 4.71 -35.29 -5.21
C GLY A 168 5.60 -34.15 -4.72
N GLN A 169 6.27 -33.43 -5.62
CA GLN A 169 7.07 -32.23 -5.29
C GLN A 169 6.31 -30.96 -5.62
N LYS A 170 6.27 -30.03 -4.63
CA LYS A 170 5.73 -28.69 -4.82
C LYS A 170 6.75 -27.81 -5.55
N SER A 171 6.25 -26.91 -6.38
CA SER A 171 7.06 -25.89 -7.04
C SER A 171 7.69 -24.94 -5.99
N ASP A 172 8.88 -24.41 -6.28
CA ASP A 172 9.53 -23.39 -5.47
C ASP A 172 8.68 -22.11 -5.33
N LYS A 173 7.76 -21.90 -6.28
CA LYS A 173 6.78 -20.79 -6.25
C LYS A 173 5.50 -21.12 -5.48
N ALA A 174 5.35 -22.33 -4.99
CA ALA A 174 4.16 -22.71 -4.24
C ALA A 174 4.10 -21.97 -2.91
N LEU A 175 2.92 -21.39 -2.62
CA LEU A 175 2.71 -20.71 -1.35
C LEU A 175 2.75 -21.70 -0.20
N ASN A 176 3.55 -21.39 0.80
CA ASN A 176 3.54 -22.13 2.05
C ASN A 176 2.40 -21.57 2.95
N LEU A 177 1.25 -22.23 2.92
CA LEU A 177 0.06 -21.81 3.66
C LEU A 177 0.05 -22.31 5.10
N GLY A 178 1.11 -23.00 5.54
CA GLY A 178 1.00 -23.84 6.70
C GLY A 178 2.01 -23.69 7.79
N ARG A 179 2.57 -22.56 8.21
CA ARG A 179 3.20 -22.43 9.53
C ARG A 179 3.90 -21.12 9.89
N GLU A 180 4.24 -20.27 8.94
CA GLU A 180 4.94 -19.01 9.25
C GLU A 180 4.00 -17.79 9.26
N TRP A 181 3.07 -17.80 10.21
CA TRP A 181 2.31 -16.61 10.53
C TRP A 181 3.07 -15.86 11.63
N THR A 182 3.95 -14.96 11.26
CA THR A 182 4.50 -14.01 12.23
C THR A 182 3.41 -13.00 12.55
N VAL A 183 2.80 -13.22 13.70
CA VAL A 183 1.86 -12.27 14.34
C VAL A 183 2.59 -10.96 14.59
N GLU A 184 1.94 -9.83 14.32
CA GLU A 184 2.47 -8.51 14.70
C GLU A 184 2.91 -8.50 16.17
N PRO A 185 4.08 -7.90 16.49
CA PRO A 185 4.51 -7.78 17.88
C PRO A 185 3.46 -7.02 18.69
N GLY A 186 2.88 -7.67 19.68
CA GLY A 186 1.87 -7.08 20.58
C GLY A 186 0.46 -7.66 20.47
N ARG A 187 0.16 -8.48 19.48
CA ARG A 187 -1.14 -9.15 19.36
C ARG A 187 -1.06 -10.55 19.97
N ARG A 188 -1.79 -10.78 21.05
CA ARG A 188 -1.94 -12.11 21.65
C ARG A 188 -2.72 -13.00 20.72
N TRP A 189 -2.06 -13.98 20.15
CA TRP A 189 -2.69 -15.09 19.44
C TRP A 189 -3.24 -16.08 20.45
N HIS A 190 -4.52 -16.44 20.37
CA HIS A 190 -5.08 -17.51 21.20
C HIS A 190 -4.99 -18.84 20.44
N PRO A 191 -4.39 -19.89 21.03
CA PRO A 191 -4.26 -21.21 20.37
C PRO A 191 -5.58 -21.88 20.00
N GLY A 192 -6.72 -21.33 20.39
CA GLY A 192 -8.06 -21.78 20.00
C GLY A 192 -8.60 -21.08 18.75
N ASP A 193 -7.91 -20.09 18.21
CA ASP A 193 -8.29 -19.39 16.99
C ASP A 193 -7.80 -20.13 15.74
N SER A 194 -8.00 -21.44 15.67
CA SER A 194 -7.82 -22.16 14.42
C SER A 194 -8.88 -21.66 13.45
N VAL A 195 -8.44 -20.78 12.54
CA VAL A 195 -9.24 -20.08 11.53
C VAL A 195 -10.00 -21.06 10.64
N LEU A 196 -9.53 -22.30 10.55
CA LEU A 196 -10.14 -23.37 9.76
C LEU A 196 -11.55 -23.79 10.26
N ASN A 197 -11.84 -23.65 11.56
CA ASN A 197 -13.11 -24.13 12.11
C ASN A 197 -14.27 -23.10 12.05
N ARG A 198 -14.02 -21.83 11.68
CA ARG A 198 -15.07 -20.79 11.63
C ARG A 198 -15.56 -20.46 10.23
N ILE A 199 -15.04 -21.12 9.22
CA ILE A 199 -15.41 -20.86 7.82
C ILE A 199 -16.46 -21.86 7.36
N GLN A 200 -17.47 -22.11 8.18
CA GLN A 200 -18.68 -22.81 7.72
C GLN A 200 -19.53 -21.87 6.87
N GLY A 201 -19.69 -22.20 5.58
CA GLY A 201 -20.72 -21.61 4.73
C GLY A 201 -20.33 -21.00 3.38
N SER A 202 -19.18 -21.31 2.79
CA SER A 202 -18.90 -20.89 1.41
C SER A 202 -18.15 -21.98 0.63
N SER A 203 -18.83 -22.56 -0.35
CA SER A 203 -18.32 -23.65 -1.21
C SER A 203 -17.02 -23.35 -1.97
N SER A 204 -16.71 -22.08 -2.21
CA SER A 204 -15.45 -21.67 -2.83
C SER A 204 -14.26 -21.66 -1.87
N ARG A 205 -14.51 -21.73 -0.58
CA ARG A 205 -13.51 -21.66 0.50
C ARG A 205 -12.93 -23.02 0.86
N GLU A 206 -13.73 -24.07 0.86
CA GLU A 206 -13.29 -25.45 1.13
C GLU A 206 -12.35 -25.94 0.04
N LEU A 207 -12.53 -25.46 -1.20
CA LEU A 207 -11.73 -25.87 -2.33
C LEU A 207 -10.25 -25.44 -2.26
N TRP A 208 -9.98 -24.33 -1.53
CA TRP A 208 -8.64 -23.73 -1.47
C TRP A 208 -7.83 -24.11 -0.23
N LEU A 209 -8.50 -24.57 0.84
CA LEU A 209 -7.90 -24.70 2.17
C LEU A 209 -7.89 -26.12 2.73
N SER A 210 -8.36 -27.14 1.98
CA SER A 210 -8.26 -28.52 2.45
C SER A 210 -6.79 -28.96 2.45
N SER A 211 -6.22 -28.92 3.63
CA SER A 211 -4.81 -29.29 3.90
C SER A 211 -4.52 -30.80 3.82
N GLU A 212 -5.53 -31.61 3.55
CA GLU A 212 -5.39 -33.08 3.57
C GLU A 212 -4.93 -33.67 2.26
N GLU A 213 -4.86 -32.87 1.19
CA GLU A 213 -4.35 -33.34 -0.09
C GLU A 213 -2.93 -32.80 -0.33
N GLU A 214 -1.91 -33.57 0.07
CA GLU A 214 -0.49 -33.32 -0.27
C GLU A 214 -0.23 -33.17 -1.77
N GLU A 215 -1.23 -33.49 -2.59
CA GLU A 215 -1.18 -33.51 -4.04
C GLU A 215 -1.37 -32.13 -4.70
N TYR A 216 -1.83 -31.09 -3.97
CA TYR A 216 -2.12 -29.79 -4.54
C TYR A 216 -1.22 -28.69 -3.98
N GLN A 217 -0.97 -27.70 -4.84
CA GLN A 217 -0.20 -26.49 -4.53
C GLN A 217 -0.95 -25.26 -5.02
N ILE A 218 -0.73 -24.11 -4.37
CA ILE A 218 -1.27 -22.82 -4.79
C ILE A 218 -0.10 -22.00 -5.33
N LEU A 219 -0.27 -21.53 -6.57
CA LEU A 219 0.74 -20.77 -7.29
C LEU A 219 0.24 -19.32 -7.49
N PRO A 220 1.06 -18.31 -7.23
CA PRO A 220 0.74 -16.95 -7.59
C PRO A 220 0.80 -16.77 -9.10
N SER A 221 -0.12 -15.99 -9.66
CA SER A 221 -0.01 -15.52 -11.04
C SER A 221 1.08 -14.45 -11.16
N SER A 222 1.46 -14.09 -12.38
CA SER A 222 2.35 -12.95 -12.65
C SER A 222 1.82 -11.65 -12.07
N ASP A 223 0.50 -11.49 -12.04
CA ASP A 223 -0.17 -10.32 -11.48
C ASP A 223 -0.05 -10.29 -9.96
N ALA A 224 -0.23 -11.44 -9.28
CA ALA A 224 -0.02 -11.55 -7.84
C ALA A 224 1.43 -11.23 -7.47
N GLU A 225 2.39 -11.81 -8.18
CA GLU A 225 3.82 -11.54 -7.96
C GLU A 225 4.17 -10.06 -8.19
N SER A 226 3.61 -9.44 -9.24
CA SER A 226 3.83 -8.03 -9.55
C SER A 226 3.21 -7.11 -8.49
N LEU A 227 2.00 -7.42 -8.04
CA LEU A 227 1.32 -6.68 -6.97
C LEU A 227 2.11 -6.74 -5.67
N VAL A 228 2.60 -7.91 -5.28
CA VAL A 228 3.41 -8.08 -4.07
C VAL A 228 4.74 -7.35 -4.20
N ALA A 229 5.40 -7.42 -5.37
CA ALA A 229 6.62 -6.62 -5.62
C ALA A 229 6.35 -5.12 -5.45
N TYR A 230 5.23 -4.62 -5.94
CA TYR A 230 4.84 -3.21 -5.72
C TYR A 230 4.66 -2.88 -4.24
N LEU A 231 3.93 -3.72 -3.49
CA LEU A 231 3.71 -3.48 -2.06
C LEU A 231 5.01 -3.49 -1.26
N LEU A 232 5.96 -4.36 -1.60
CA LEU A 232 7.28 -4.42 -0.95
C LEU A 232 8.16 -3.21 -1.27
N GLU A 233 7.96 -2.56 -2.41
CA GLU A 233 8.68 -1.34 -2.80
C GLU A 233 8.00 -0.04 -2.29
N LEU A 234 6.82 -0.12 -1.68
CA LEU A 234 6.17 1.03 -1.04
C LEU A 234 6.88 1.42 0.27
N ARG A 235 7.84 2.35 0.18
CA ARG A 235 8.70 2.84 1.27
C ARG A 235 8.82 4.36 1.26
N LYS A 236 7.66 5.05 1.27
CA LYS A 236 7.60 6.49 1.01
C LYS A 236 7.96 7.38 2.21
N ALA A 237 7.80 6.98 3.41
CA ALA A 237 8.05 7.81 4.59
C ALA A 237 9.06 7.17 5.55
N GLU A 238 10.03 6.44 5.00
CA GLU A 238 11.05 5.71 5.75
C GLU A 238 12.29 6.57 6.03
N THR A 239 12.65 7.46 5.11
CA THR A 239 13.81 8.34 5.27
C THR A 239 13.42 9.68 5.91
N PRO A 240 14.31 10.31 6.70
CA PRO A 240 14.10 11.69 7.18
C PRO A 240 13.93 12.67 6.01
N LEU A 241 13.26 13.79 6.25
CA LEU A 241 13.27 14.90 5.30
C LEU A 241 14.66 15.54 5.28
N PRO A 242 15.14 15.99 4.12
CA PRO A 242 16.33 16.82 4.08
C PRO A 242 16.06 18.10 4.91
N GLU A 243 17.07 18.55 5.63
CA GLU A 243 17.00 19.84 6.29
C GLU A 243 16.82 20.93 5.24
N ALA A 244 15.92 21.88 5.52
CA ALA A 244 15.78 23.05 4.68
C ALA A 244 17.13 23.77 4.65
N LYS A 245 17.66 24.04 3.47
CA LYS A 245 18.80 24.96 3.36
C LYS A 245 18.31 26.33 3.75
N GLU A 246 18.86 26.87 4.84
CA GLU A 246 18.65 28.26 5.25
C GLU A 246 19.18 29.25 4.19
#